data_4f3d425429b1e74b0e13974596892142
#
_entry.id   4f3d425429b1e74b0e13974596892142
#
_cell.length_a   1.000
_cell.length_b   1.000
_cell.length_c   1.000
_cell.angle_alpha   90.00
_cell.angle_beta   90.00
_cell.angle_gamma   90.00
#
_symmetry.space_group_name_H-M   'P 1'
#
loop_
_entity.id
_entity.type
_entity.pdbx_description
1 polymer ?
#
loop_
_entity_poly.entity_id
_entity_poly.type
_entity_poly.pdbx_seq_one_letter_code
_entity_poly.pdbx_strand_id
1 'polypeptide(L)'
;MIEELFANLRQLKRDGQVAWDVDGACRWSFFFIDEDRDRLVRAGEVLARAGYEFVGLREPDGADDDQATIFLRVDRVERHTVDSLMARNAELYKFADAQGLTDYDGMDVGPVDAP
;
A
#
# COMPACT_ATOMS: atom_id res chain seq x y z
N MET A 1 -2.16 -2.99 -15.92
CA MET A 1 -2.54 -3.10 -14.50
C MET A 1 -2.70 -1.74 -13.86
N ILE A 2 -1.61 -1.00 -13.67
CA ILE A 2 -1.71 0.36 -13.11
C ILE A 2 -2.48 1.28 -14.04
N GLU A 3 -2.27 1.15 -15.32
CA GLU A 3 -3.00 1.92 -16.33
C GLU A 3 -4.49 1.67 -16.24
N GLU A 4 -4.90 0.42 -16.04
CA GLU A 4 -6.30 0.06 -15.89
C GLU A 4 -6.88 0.63 -14.60
N LEU A 5 -6.10 0.65 -13.52
CA LEU A 5 -6.53 1.24 -12.26
C LEU A 5 -6.88 2.72 -12.46
N PHE A 6 -5.99 3.48 -13.09
CA PHE A 6 -6.23 4.89 -13.37
C PHE A 6 -7.43 5.09 -14.29
N ALA A 7 -7.53 4.29 -15.35
CA ALA A 7 -8.64 4.39 -16.30
C ALA A 7 -9.97 4.11 -15.62
N ASN A 8 -10.03 3.06 -14.79
CA ASN A 8 -11.26 2.70 -14.07
C ASN A 8 -11.68 3.78 -13.09
N LEU A 9 -10.73 4.33 -12.34
CA LEU A 9 -11.04 5.37 -11.35
C LEU A 9 -11.46 6.68 -12.01
N ARG A 10 -10.86 7.03 -13.14
CA ARG A 10 -11.29 8.19 -13.91
C ARG A 10 -12.71 8.00 -14.43
N GLN A 11 -13.06 6.79 -14.86
CA GLN A 11 -14.40 6.49 -15.32
C GLN A 11 -15.42 6.60 -14.20
N LEU A 12 -15.11 6.05 -13.02
CA LEU A 12 -15.98 6.15 -11.85
C LEU A 12 -16.24 7.60 -11.46
N LYS A 13 -15.22 8.45 -11.56
CA LYS A 13 -15.39 9.87 -11.28
C LYS A 13 -16.31 10.54 -12.32
N ARG A 14 -16.11 10.24 -13.59
CA ARG A 14 -16.98 10.77 -14.66
C ARG A 14 -18.42 10.34 -14.48
N ASP A 15 -18.62 9.11 -14.00
CA ASP A 15 -19.96 8.57 -13.77
C ASP A 15 -20.58 9.06 -12.44
N GLY A 16 -19.86 9.85 -11.66
CA GLY A 16 -20.35 10.37 -10.41
C GLY A 16 -20.36 9.37 -9.26
N GLN A 17 -19.71 8.23 -9.41
CA GLN A 17 -19.71 7.19 -8.39
C GLN A 17 -18.67 7.44 -7.31
N VAL A 18 -17.62 8.21 -7.61
CA VAL A 18 -16.64 8.67 -6.61
C VAL A 18 -16.46 10.17 -6.78
N ALA A 19 -16.23 10.85 -5.66
CA ALA A 19 -16.05 12.30 -5.66
C ALA A 19 -14.57 12.69 -5.79
N TRP A 20 -13.67 11.78 -5.42
CA TRP A 20 -12.24 12.07 -5.42
C TRP A 20 -11.61 11.77 -6.78
N ASP A 21 -10.45 12.38 -7.00
CA ASP A 21 -9.78 12.35 -8.29
C ASP A 21 -8.45 11.61 -8.17
N VAL A 22 -8.34 10.48 -8.87
CA VAL A 22 -7.11 9.66 -8.85
C VAL A 22 -5.90 10.45 -9.38
N ASP A 23 -6.12 11.45 -10.19
CA ASP A 23 -5.03 12.28 -10.73
C ASP A 23 -4.61 13.39 -9.77
N GLY A 24 -5.32 13.58 -8.68
CA GLY A 24 -5.00 14.53 -7.64
C GLY A 24 -4.29 13.86 -6.46
N ALA A 25 -4.21 14.59 -5.34
CA ALA A 25 -3.70 14.02 -4.11
C ALA A 25 -4.66 12.98 -3.58
N CYS A 26 -4.16 11.80 -3.29
CA CYS A 26 -4.95 10.68 -2.78
C CYS A 26 -4.22 10.03 -1.63
N ARG A 27 -4.94 9.23 -0.86
CA ARG A 27 -4.32 8.39 0.15
C ARG A 27 -3.98 7.05 -0.50
N TRP A 28 -2.69 6.80 -0.64
CA TRP A 28 -2.19 5.56 -1.20
C TRP A 28 -1.78 4.64 -0.06
N SER A 29 -2.26 3.40 -0.09
CA SER A 29 -1.93 2.39 0.90
C SER A 29 -1.05 1.35 0.25
N PHE A 30 -0.01 0.94 0.96
CA PHE A 30 0.95 -0.05 0.47
C PHE A 30 1.04 -1.18 1.48
N PHE A 31 1.07 -2.41 0.98
CA PHE A 31 0.96 -3.61 1.81
C PHE A 31 2.19 -4.47 1.66
N PHE A 32 2.69 -4.93 2.79
CA PHE A 32 3.83 -5.85 2.83
C PHE A 32 3.41 -7.09 3.60
N ILE A 33 3.96 -8.24 3.23
CA ILE A 33 3.62 -9.49 3.89
C ILE A 33 4.88 -10.16 4.42
N ASP A 34 4.75 -10.81 5.56
CA ASP A 34 5.80 -11.64 6.15
C ASP A 34 5.19 -12.51 7.24
N GLU A 35 5.92 -13.55 7.63
CA GLU A 35 5.52 -14.40 8.74
C GLU A 35 5.99 -13.84 10.07
N ASP A 36 7.02 -12.99 10.07
CA ASP A 36 7.67 -12.48 11.26
C ASP A 36 7.12 -11.08 11.59
N ARG A 37 6.33 -11.01 12.64
CA ARG A 37 5.71 -9.77 13.08
C ARG A 37 6.75 -8.69 13.39
N ASP A 38 7.81 -9.07 14.09
CA ASP A 38 8.84 -8.10 14.49
C ASP A 38 9.56 -7.51 13.28
N ARG A 39 9.78 -8.33 12.26
CA ARG A 39 10.40 -7.85 11.04
C ARG A 39 9.51 -6.83 10.33
N LEU A 40 8.20 -7.09 10.31
CA LEU A 40 7.25 -6.13 9.73
C LEU A 40 7.19 -4.83 10.54
N VAL A 41 7.22 -4.93 11.87
CA VAL A 41 7.23 -3.74 12.71
C VAL A 41 8.46 -2.89 12.42
N ARG A 42 9.62 -3.50 12.33
CA ARG A 42 10.85 -2.76 12.02
C ARG A 42 10.79 -2.10 10.64
N ALA A 43 10.25 -2.83 9.66
CA ALA A 43 10.07 -2.26 8.32
C ALA A 43 9.12 -1.07 8.34
N GLY A 44 8.01 -1.19 9.06
CA GLY A 44 7.05 -0.10 9.20
C GLY A 44 7.65 1.12 9.88
N GLU A 45 8.52 0.91 10.87
CA GLU A 45 9.19 2.01 11.54
C GLU A 45 10.17 2.75 10.62
N VAL A 46 10.89 1.99 9.77
CA VAL A 46 11.77 2.59 8.78
C VAL A 46 10.95 3.44 7.80
N LEU A 47 9.83 2.91 7.32
CA LEU A 47 8.95 3.65 6.41
C LEU A 47 8.35 4.87 7.08
N ALA A 48 7.99 4.78 8.36
CA ALA A 48 7.46 5.93 9.09
C ALA A 48 8.49 7.06 9.15
N ARG A 49 9.74 6.72 9.36
CA ARG A 49 10.82 7.73 9.34
C ARG A 49 11.04 8.33 7.95
N ALA A 50 10.64 7.61 6.91
CA ALA A 50 10.76 8.07 5.54
C ALA A 50 9.52 8.85 5.06
N GLY A 51 8.54 9.08 5.93
CA GLY A 51 7.38 9.91 5.62
C GLY A 51 6.09 9.14 5.38
N TYR A 52 6.08 7.84 5.57
CA TYR A 52 4.86 7.05 5.48
C TYR A 52 4.15 7.02 6.83
N GLU A 53 2.83 6.86 6.80
CA GLU A 53 2.06 6.65 8.02
C GLU A 53 2.01 5.14 8.30
N PHE A 54 2.47 4.73 9.45
CA PHE A 54 2.37 3.33 9.89
C PHE A 54 0.93 3.12 10.37
N VAL A 55 0.10 2.49 9.55
CA VAL A 55 -1.31 2.29 9.89
C VAL A 55 -1.46 1.13 10.88
N GLY A 56 -0.82 0.02 10.61
CA GLY A 56 -0.87 -1.12 11.51
C GLY A 56 -0.55 -2.45 10.84
N LEU A 57 -0.68 -3.48 11.64
CA LEU A 57 -0.52 -4.86 11.19
C LEU A 57 -1.87 -5.55 11.23
N ARG A 58 -2.07 -6.47 10.31
CA ARG A 58 -3.25 -7.31 10.30
C ARG A 58 -2.78 -8.76 10.32
N GLU A 59 -3.14 -9.45 11.38
CA GLU A 59 -2.80 -10.85 11.56
C GLU A 59 -4.01 -11.71 11.22
N PRO A 60 -3.79 -12.92 10.68
CA PRO A 60 -4.92 -13.78 10.38
C PRO A 60 -5.63 -14.22 11.66
N ASP A 61 -6.95 -14.31 11.58
CA ASP A 61 -7.76 -14.87 12.65
C ASP A 61 -7.80 -16.35 12.47
N GLY A 62 -7.47 -17.09 13.46
CA GLY A 62 -7.63 -18.51 13.33
C GLY A 62 -6.48 -19.26 13.92
N ALA A 63 -6.82 -20.30 14.58
CA ALA A 63 -5.90 -21.07 15.36
C ALA A 63 -5.17 -22.14 14.58
N ASP A 64 -5.53 -22.34 13.33
CA ASP A 64 -4.99 -23.45 12.55
C ASP A 64 -4.13 -22.99 11.39
N ASP A 65 -3.43 -21.91 11.59
CA ASP A 65 -2.66 -21.35 10.52
C ASP A 65 -1.25 -21.77 10.52
N ASP A 66 -0.96 -22.80 9.79
CA ASP A 66 0.41 -23.13 9.47
C ASP A 66 1.04 -22.07 8.57
N GLN A 67 0.25 -21.13 8.09
CA GLN A 67 0.71 -20.12 7.15
C GLN A 67 0.25 -18.75 7.56
N ALA A 68 0.65 -18.37 8.75
CA ALA A 68 0.29 -17.07 9.27
C ALA A 68 1.00 -15.96 8.51
N THR A 69 0.39 -15.50 7.44
CA THR A 69 0.87 -14.33 6.73
C THR A 69 0.32 -13.10 7.40
N ILE A 70 1.21 -12.25 7.84
CA ILE A 70 0.85 -10.99 8.48
C ILE A 70 0.99 -9.88 7.44
N PHE A 71 0.05 -8.92 7.46
CA PHE A 71 0.07 -7.78 6.56
C PHE A 71 0.47 -6.54 7.32
N LEU A 72 1.41 -5.79 6.76
CA LEU A 72 1.73 -4.44 7.22
C LEU A 72 1.09 -3.48 6.23
N ARG A 73 0.36 -2.49 6.75
CA ARG A 73 -0.17 -1.41 5.94
C ARG A 73 0.52 -0.10 6.31
N VAL A 74 1.06 0.58 5.32
CA VAL A 74 1.51 1.96 5.44
C VAL A 74 0.81 2.80 4.41
N ASP A 75 0.51 4.06 4.75
CA ASP A 75 -0.18 4.98 3.86
C ASP A 75 0.69 6.19 3.58
N ARG A 76 0.42 6.82 2.45
CA ARG A 76 1.03 8.11 2.13
C ARG A 76 0.08 8.90 1.25
N VAL A 77 -0.15 10.15 1.61
CA VAL A 77 -0.93 11.05 0.78
C VAL A 77 0.01 11.66 -0.24
N GLU A 78 -0.21 11.35 -1.50
CA GLU A 78 0.65 11.84 -2.57
C GLU A 78 -0.10 11.80 -3.90
N ARG A 79 0.47 12.46 -4.89
CA ARG A 79 -0.08 12.48 -6.24
C ARG A 79 0.78 11.57 -7.11
N HIS A 80 0.11 10.72 -7.88
CA HIS A 80 0.81 9.81 -8.80
C HIS A 80 0.28 9.92 -10.22
N THR A 81 1.17 9.68 -11.17
CA THR A 81 0.84 9.30 -12.54
C THR A 81 1.07 7.80 -12.64
N VAL A 82 0.72 7.21 -13.78
CA VAL A 82 1.04 5.81 -14.03
C VAL A 82 2.53 5.57 -13.85
N ASP A 83 3.38 6.40 -14.44
CA ASP A 83 4.82 6.22 -14.39
C ASP A 83 5.37 6.39 -12.98
N SER A 84 4.92 7.39 -12.23
CA SER A 84 5.42 7.61 -10.88
C SER A 84 4.97 6.49 -9.93
N LEU A 85 3.78 5.94 -10.12
CA LEU A 85 3.31 4.83 -9.31
C LEU A 85 4.10 3.56 -9.63
N MET A 86 4.41 3.32 -10.90
CA MET A 86 5.26 2.19 -11.27
C MET A 86 6.63 2.30 -10.61
N ALA A 87 7.21 3.50 -10.58
CA ALA A 87 8.49 3.74 -9.93
C ALA A 87 8.39 3.53 -8.42
N ARG A 88 7.30 3.97 -7.80
CA ARG A 88 7.07 3.77 -6.36
C ARG A 88 6.97 2.28 -6.03
N ASN A 89 6.23 1.52 -6.83
CA ASN A 89 6.11 0.08 -6.61
C ASN A 89 7.46 -0.63 -6.75
N ALA A 90 8.28 -0.26 -7.74
CA ALA A 90 9.61 -0.83 -7.91
C ALA A 90 10.50 -0.53 -6.71
N GLU A 91 10.42 0.69 -6.17
CA GLU A 91 11.13 1.09 -4.97
C GLU A 91 10.72 0.24 -3.77
N LEU A 92 9.42 0.00 -3.62
CA LEU A 92 8.91 -0.76 -2.48
C LEU A 92 9.22 -2.25 -2.59
N TYR A 93 9.28 -2.81 -3.80
CA TYR A 93 9.77 -4.18 -3.98
C TYR A 93 11.22 -4.31 -3.53
N LYS A 94 12.06 -3.35 -3.91
CA LYS A 94 13.46 -3.34 -3.46
C LYS A 94 13.58 -3.18 -1.96
N PHE A 95 12.73 -2.34 -1.37
CA PHE A 95 12.70 -2.15 0.08
C PHE A 95 12.33 -3.45 0.79
N ALA A 96 11.29 -4.14 0.32
CA ALA A 96 10.87 -5.41 0.91
C ALA A 96 12.01 -6.43 0.86
N ASP A 97 12.69 -6.52 -0.26
CA ASP A 97 13.82 -7.42 -0.44
C ASP A 97 14.95 -7.06 0.53
N ALA A 98 15.30 -5.78 0.64
CA ALA A 98 16.36 -5.32 1.53
C ALA A 98 16.03 -5.55 3.00
N GLN A 99 14.77 -5.52 3.37
CA GLN A 99 14.32 -5.76 4.74
C GLN A 99 14.13 -7.26 5.04
N GLY A 100 14.30 -8.11 4.05
CA GLY A 100 14.09 -9.55 4.22
C GLY A 100 12.65 -9.96 4.37
N LEU A 101 11.71 -9.15 3.90
CA LEU A 101 10.30 -9.48 3.94
C LEU A 101 9.94 -10.49 2.86
N THR A 102 8.85 -11.22 3.09
CA THR A 102 8.38 -12.20 2.11
C THR A 102 8.07 -11.53 0.78
N ASP A 103 7.30 -10.43 0.82
CA ASP A 103 6.99 -9.72 -0.42
C ASP A 103 6.36 -8.36 -0.12
N TYR A 104 6.35 -7.52 -1.15
CA TYR A 104 5.50 -6.36 -1.23
C TYR A 104 4.22 -6.80 -1.96
N ASP A 105 3.07 -6.69 -1.29
CA ASP A 105 1.83 -7.30 -1.75
C ASP A 105 0.95 -6.37 -2.59
N GLY A 106 1.41 -5.17 -2.87
CA GLY A 106 0.65 -4.27 -3.73
C GLY A 106 0.11 -3.04 -3.01
N MET A 107 -0.82 -2.36 -3.66
CA MET A 107 -1.30 -1.07 -3.20
C MET A 107 -2.80 -0.94 -3.36
N ASP A 108 -3.35 0.07 -2.69
CA ASP A 108 -4.73 0.49 -2.87
C ASP A 108 -4.76 2.01 -2.80
N VAL A 109 -5.86 2.63 -3.19
CA VAL A 109 -5.99 4.07 -3.21
C VAL A 109 -7.41 4.49 -2.83
N GLY A 110 -7.48 5.62 -2.14
CA GLY A 110 -8.76 6.21 -1.76
C GLY A 110 -8.64 7.71 -1.59
N PRO A 111 -9.71 8.35 -1.12
CA PRO A 111 -9.66 9.78 -0.85
C PRO A 111 -8.72 10.09 0.31
N VAL A 112 -8.22 11.33 0.34
CA VAL A 112 -7.24 11.76 1.34
C VAL A 112 -7.71 11.50 2.77
N ASP A 113 -8.99 11.69 3.03
CA ASP A 113 -9.58 11.51 4.34
C ASP A 113 -10.14 10.11 4.59
N ALA A 114 -9.79 9.15 3.77
CA ALA A 114 -10.19 7.76 4.00
C ALA A 114 -9.54 7.22 5.26
N PRO A 115 -10.28 6.42 6.04
CA PRO A 115 -9.72 5.82 7.26
C PRO A 115 -8.69 4.74 6.97
#